data_166517d56811922c753041878b87c14f
#
_entry.id   166517d56811922c753041878b87c14f
#
_cell.length_a   1.000
_cell.length_b   1.000
_cell.length_c   1.000
_cell.angle_alpha   90.00
_cell.angle_beta   90.00
_cell.angle_gamma   90.00
#
_symmetry.space_group_name_H-M   'P 1'
#
loop_
_entity.id
_entity.type
_entity.pdbx_description
1 polymer ?
#
loop_
_entity_poly.entity_id
_entity_poly.type
_entity_poly.pdbx_seq_one_letter_code
_entity_poly.pdbx_strand_id
1 'polypeptide(L)'
;EENPTLELSEASELRSAYAELRQKASWLDAGTFGTSFAHEEDAPPEPGATDKELDSLSAFLCDQLERKRLPKPMLALCKYMAELVDEDGYLTQEDLDGLTEMKIPQTMVDQALDTIQSLEPAGVGARDLSECLVLQLSRRKDNVPYAMDIAARFLTELSRTHYGPITKALGA
;
A
#
# COMPACT_ATOMS: atom_id res chain seq x y z
N GLU A 1 7.80 1.56 -35.35
CA GLU A 1 9.10 2.18 -34.99
C GLU A 1 8.90 2.84 -33.64
N GLU A 2 9.35 2.16 -32.58
CA GLU A 2 9.35 2.68 -31.21
C GLU A 2 10.41 3.78 -31.12
N ASN A 3 10.03 4.91 -30.54
CA ASN A 3 10.89 6.10 -30.50
C ASN A 3 11.81 6.03 -29.26
N PRO A 4 13.11 5.71 -29.40
CA PRO A 4 14.04 5.49 -28.29
C PRO A 4 14.28 6.72 -27.41
N THR A 5 13.89 7.91 -27.88
CA THR A 5 13.99 9.15 -27.09
C THR A 5 12.90 9.28 -26.02
N LEU A 6 11.75 8.65 -26.19
CA LEU A 6 10.68 8.60 -25.17
C LEU A 6 11.07 7.70 -23.99
N GLU A 7 11.66 6.54 -24.24
CA GLU A 7 12.12 5.63 -23.20
C GLU A 7 13.27 6.23 -22.34
N LEU A 8 14.15 7.03 -22.95
CA LEU A 8 15.22 7.75 -22.23
C LEU A 8 14.66 8.87 -21.34
N SER A 9 13.59 9.53 -21.75
CA SER A 9 12.90 10.57 -20.99
C SER A 9 12.22 9.97 -19.75
N GLU A 10 11.45 8.91 -19.91
CA GLU A 10 10.78 8.21 -18.80
C GLU A 10 11.78 7.63 -17.80
N ALA A 11 12.87 7.03 -18.28
CA ALA A 11 13.93 6.52 -17.42
C ALA A 11 14.66 7.63 -16.63
N SER A 12 14.77 8.84 -17.21
CA SER A 12 15.39 9.99 -16.52
C SER A 12 14.46 10.57 -15.47
N GLU A 13 13.16 10.63 -15.75
CA GLU A 13 12.14 11.08 -14.81
C GLU A 13 12.00 10.13 -13.61
N LEU A 14 11.98 8.83 -13.87
CA LEU A 14 11.99 7.80 -12.82
C LEU A 14 13.24 7.89 -11.93
N ARG A 15 14.41 8.16 -12.50
CA ARG A 15 15.64 8.34 -11.71
C ARG A 15 15.58 9.60 -10.84
N SER A 16 15.01 10.69 -11.37
CA SER A 16 14.83 11.93 -10.62
C SER A 16 13.86 11.74 -9.46
N ALA A 17 12.70 11.13 -9.73
CA ALA A 17 11.70 10.83 -8.71
C ALA A 17 12.25 9.90 -7.61
N TYR A 18 13.04 8.88 -8.00
CA TYR A 18 13.70 8.01 -7.04
C TYR A 18 14.75 8.74 -6.19
N ALA A 19 15.49 9.67 -6.76
CA ALA A 19 16.46 10.48 -6.02
C ALA A 19 15.77 11.40 -5.01
N GLU A 20 14.61 11.97 -5.35
CA GLU A 20 13.80 12.79 -4.44
C GLU A 20 13.20 11.96 -3.30
N LEU A 21 12.66 10.78 -3.61
CA LEU A 21 12.20 9.81 -2.61
C LEU A 21 13.31 9.45 -1.64
N ARG A 22 14.48 9.14 -2.16
CA ARG A 22 15.65 8.79 -1.37
C ARG A 22 16.12 9.93 -0.47
N GLN A 23 16.04 11.17 -0.92
CA GLN A 23 16.40 12.34 -0.14
C GLN A 23 15.38 12.63 0.98
N LYS A 24 14.08 12.42 0.73
CA LYS A 24 13.01 12.62 1.73
C LYS A 24 12.93 11.46 2.73
N ALA A 25 13.20 10.26 2.27
CA ALA A 25 13.22 9.04 3.07
C ALA A 25 14.68 8.60 3.30
N SER A 26 15.42 9.33 4.13
CA SER A 26 16.82 9.03 4.46
C SER A 26 17.02 7.61 5.04
N TRP A 27 15.98 7.01 5.58
CA TRP A 27 15.97 5.64 6.07
C TRP A 27 16.07 4.59 4.95
N LEU A 28 15.71 4.92 3.70
CA LEU A 28 15.89 4.02 2.55
C LEU A 28 17.38 3.77 2.24
N ASP A 29 18.26 4.72 2.57
CA ASP A 29 19.69 4.62 2.33
C ASP A 29 20.45 3.92 3.46
N ALA A 30 19.87 3.91 4.64
CA ALA A 30 20.58 3.44 5.82
C ALA A 30 20.86 1.93 5.81
N GLY A 31 20.32 1.16 4.88
CA GLY A 31 20.50 -0.30 4.87
C GLY A 31 20.07 -0.97 6.18
N THR A 32 19.39 -0.22 7.05
CA THR A 32 19.23 -0.46 8.47
C THR A 32 17.90 -1.13 8.80
N PHE A 33 17.32 -1.81 7.83
CA PHE A 33 16.37 -2.85 8.19
C PHE A 33 17.18 -4.13 8.46
N GLY A 34 17.73 -4.23 9.68
CA GLY A 34 18.27 -5.50 10.14
C GLY A 34 19.60 -5.52 10.85
N THR A 35 20.32 -4.41 11.05
CA THR A 35 21.53 -4.44 11.88
C THR A 35 21.74 -3.12 12.63
N SER A 36 20.89 -2.81 13.58
CA SER A 36 21.28 -1.93 14.67
C SER A 36 21.64 -2.77 15.89
N PHE A 37 22.69 -3.58 15.76
CA PHE A 37 23.49 -4.02 16.88
C PHE A 37 24.77 -3.20 16.90
N ALA A 38 24.67 -1.90 17.18
CA ALA A 38 25.79 -1.15 17.70
C ALA A 38 25.76 -1.31 19.21
N HIS A 39 26.73 -2.03 19.73
CA HIS A 39 27.10 -2.13 21.13
C HIS A 39 27.07 -0.76 21.79
N GLU A 40 26.14 -0.53 22.67
CA GLU A 40 26.35 0.24 23.90
C GLU A 40 26.28 -0.77 25.05
N GLU A 41 27.44 -1.04 25.61
CA GLU A 41 27.59 -1.80 26.86
C GLU A 41 26.95 -1.00 27.99
N ASP A 42 26.27 -1.72 28.89
CA ASP A 42 25.75 -1.31 30.20
C ASP A 42 24.34 -0.69 30.31
N ALA A 43 23.31 -1.40 29.74
CA ALA A 43 22.02 -1.46 30.44
C ALA A 43 21.37 -2.82 30.15
N PRO A 44 20.83 -3.52 31.18
CA PRO A 44 20.08 -4.75 30.95
C PRO A 44 18.84 -4.38 30.10
N PRO A 45 18.54 -5.13 29.01
CA PRO A 45 17.38 -4.84 28.18
C PRO A 45 16.11 -4.97 29.03
N GLU A 46 15.32 -3.91 29.08
CA GLU A 46 13.97 -4.01 29.63
C GLU A 46 13.19 -5.07 28.81
N PRO A 47 12.65 -6.11 29.45
CA PRO A 47 11.87 -7.11 28.76
C PRO A 47 10.55 -6.48 28.31
N GLY A 48 10.43 -6.13 27.04
CA GLY A 48 9.20 -5.58 26.46
C GLY A 48 9.36 -4.57 25.33
N ALA A 49 10.57 -4.10 25.00
CA ALA A 49 10.77 -3.07 23.97
C ALA A 49 10.95 -3.65 22.55
N THR A 50 11.29 -4.93 22.41
CA THR A 50 11.58 -5.57 21.13
C THR A 50 10.36 -6.13 20.40
N ASP A 51 9.24 -6.33 21.09
CA ASP A 51 8.08 -6.98 20.48
C ASP A 51 7.13 -5.98 19.77
N LYS A 52 7.21 -4.68 20.09
CA LYS A 52 6.30 -3.68 19.51
C LYS A 52 6.66 -3.22 18.10
N GLU A 53 7.92 -3.29 17.72
CA GLU A 53 8.34 -2.89 16.36
C GLU A 53 8.11 -4.00 15.32
N LEU A 54 8.15 -5.26 15.74
CA LEU A 54 7.90 -6.40 14.87
C LEU A 54 6.41 -6.67 14.60
N ASP A 55 5.53 -6.13 15.46
CA ASP A 55 4.08 -6.33 15.37
C ASP A 55 3.35 -5.20 14.61
N SER A 56 4.08 -4.20 14.09
CA SER A 56 3.43 -3.14 13.31
C SER A 56 2.99 -3.64 11.93
N LEU A 57 1.82 -3.18 11.48
CA LEU A 57 1.31 -3.52 10.15
C LEU A 57 2.31 -3.15 9.06
N SER A 58 2.96 -1.98 9.15
CA SER A 58 3.95 -1.51 8.19
C SER A 58 5.16 -2.45 8.11
N ALA A 59 5.69 -2.93 9.25
CA ALA A 59 6.79 -3.89 9.28
C ALA A 59 6.38 -5.23 8.60
N PHE A 60 5.19 -5.71 8.87
CA PHE A 60 4.65 -6.92 8.24
C PHE A 60 4.49 -6.77 6.72
N LEU A 61 4.05 -5.61 6.24
CA LEU A 61 3.96 -5.31 4.81
C LEU A 61 5.35 -5.23 4.16
N CYS A 62 6.31 -4.58 4.82
CA CYS A 62 7.69 -4.47 4.35
C CYS A 62 8.36 -5.85 4.20
N ASP A 63 8.18 -6.76 5.15
CA ASP A 63 8.68 -8.14 5.05
C ASP A 63 8.10 -8.89 3.85
N GLN A 64 6.81 -8.72 3.58
CA GLN A 64 6.18 -9.29 2.38
C GLN A 64 6.73 -8.68 1.08
N LEU A 65 6.98 -7.36 1.05
CA LEU A 65 7.54 -6.66 -0.11
C LEU A 65 8.95 -7.12 -0.43
N GLU A 66 9.78 -7.39 0.58
CA GLU A 66 11.15 -7.91 0.40
C GLU A 66 11.18 -9.30 -0.25
N ARG A 67 10.18 -10.12 0.00
CA ARG A 67 10.03 -11.44 -0.62
C ARG A 67 9.60 -11.35 -2.09
N LYS A 68 9.03 -10.20 -2.52
CA LYS A 68 8.68 -9.95 -3.92
C LYS A 68 9.91 -9.45 -4.70
N ARG A 69 10.14 -10.03 -5.88
CA ARG A 69 11.24 -9.61 -6.77
C ARG A 69 10.84 -8.36 -7.54
N LEU A 70 10.78 -7.22 -6.85
CA LEU A 70 10.44 -5.94 -7.44
C LEU A 70 11.71 -5.18 -7.89
N PRO A 71 11.63 -4.33 -8.93
CA PRO A 71 12.68 -3.37 -9.25
C PRO A 71 12.95 -2.45 -8.05
N LYS A 72 14.23 -2.07 -7.82
CA LYS A 72 14.60 -1.24 -6.67
C LYS A 72 13.77 0.05 -6.52
N PRO A 73 13.47 0.83 -7.58
CA PRO A 73 12.63 2.02 -7.45
C PRO A 73 11.21 1.70 -7.00
N MET A 74 10.62 0.63 -7.54
CA MET A 74 9.28 0.16 -7.17
C MET A 74 9.24 -0.34 -5.73
N LEU A 75 10.23 -1.12 -5.31
CA LEU A 75 10.33 -1.59 -3.92
C LEU A 75 10.43 -0.42 -2.93
N ALA A 76 11.23 0.59 -3.26
CA ALA A 76 11.37 1.79 -2.44
C ALA A 76 10.05 2.55 -2.31
N LEU A 77 9.32 2.73 -3.42
CA LEU A 77 8.00 3.37 -3.40
C LEU A 77 6.99 2.56 -2.59
N CYS A 78 6.93 1.24 -2.79
CA CYS A 78 6.02 0.38 -2.03
C CYS A 78 6.32 0.42 -0.52
N LYS A 79 7.60 0.42 -0.12
CA LYS A 79 7.97 0.54 1.30
C LYS A 79 7.54 1.89 1.87
N TYR A 80 7.77 2.98 1.14
CA TYR A 80 7.31 4.30 1.56
C TYR A 80 5.79 4.35 1.72
N MET A 81 5.04 3.79 0.76
CA MET A 81 3.58 3.72 0.87
C MET A 81 3.13 2.81 2.03
N ALA A 82 3.85 1.73 2.33
CA ALA A 82 3.54 0.87 3.46
C ALA A 82 3.70 1.57 4.82
N GLU A 83 4.58 2.57 4.92
CA GLU A 83 4.73 3.42 6.11
C GLU A 83 3.60 4.46 6.24
N LEU A 84 2.93 4.81 5.12
CA LEU A 84 1.79 5.73 5.13
C LEU A 84 0.47 5.03 5.47
N VAL A 85 0.44 3.70 5.38
CA VAL A 85 -0.75 2.91 5.77
C VAL A 85 -1.02 3.10 7.26
N ASP A 86 -2.26 3.45 7.61
CA ASP A 86 -2.67 3.65 8.99
C ASP A 86 -2.82 2.31 9.77
N GLU A 87 -3.12 2.40 11.07
CA GLU A 87 -3.31 1.23 11.94
C GLU A 87 -4.49 0.34 11.52
N ASP A 88 -5.48 0.91 10.83
CA ASP A 88 -6.65 0.22 10.29
C ASP A 88 -6.40 -0.39 8.90
N GLY A 89 -5.25 -0.09 8.29
CA GLY A 89 -4.85 -0.62 6.99
C GLY A 89 -5.27 0.24 5.79
N TYR A 90 -5.72 1.47 6.03
CA TYR A 90 -6.10 2.39 4.95
C TYR A 90 -4.93 3.25 4.47
N LEU A 91 -5.01 3.64 3.21
CA LEU A 91 -4.12 4.60 2.57
C LEU A 91 -4.97 5.73 1.99
N THR A 92 -4.89 6.90 2.58
CA THR A 92 -5.79 8.00 2.23
C THR A 92 -5.50 8.57 0.84
N GLN A 93 -6.48 9.23 0.24
CA GLN A 93 -6.28 9.91 -1.04
C GLN A 93 -5.27 11.06 -0.90
N GLU A 94 -5.22 11.71 0.27
CA GLU A 94 -4.27 12.80 0.56
C GLU A 94 -2.82 12.29 0.51
N ASP A 95 -2.56 11.07 1.00
CA ASP A 95 -1.24 10.43 0.93
C ASP A 95 -0.81 10.16 -0.52
N LEU A 96 -1.75 9.69 -1.35
CA LEU A 96 -1.51 9.45 -2.78
C LEU A 96 -1.26 10.74 -3.56
N ASP A 97 -2.01 11.80 -3.24
CA ASP A 97 -1.83 13.13 -3.83
C ASP A 97 -0.45 13.70 -3.47
N GLY A 98 0.00 13.50 -2.22
CA GLY A 98 1.35 13.85 -1.78
C GLY A 98 2.46 13.16 -2.60
N LEU A 99 2.27 11.91 -3.01
CA LEU A 99 3.19 11.20 -3.90
C LEU A 99 3.25 11.84 -5.29
N THR A 100 2.10 12.29 -5.80
CA THR A 100 2.02 12.96 -7.11
C THR A 100 2.73 14.32 -7.07
N GLU A 101 2.63 15.06 -5.97
CA GLU A 101 3.39 16.29 -5.76
C GLU A 101 4.91 16.08 -5.77
N MET A 102 5.38 14.89 -5.39
CA MET A 102 6.78 14.47 -5.48
C MET A 102 7.24 14.19 -6.91
N LYS A 103 6.42 14.47 -7.94
CA LYS A 103 6.69 14.20 -9.35
C LYS A 103 6.92 12.71 -9.67
N ILE A 104 6.35 11.83 -8.87
CA ILE A 104 6.36 10.40 -9.17
C ILE A 104 5.30 10.17 -10.26
N PRO A 105 5.64 9.46 -11.35
CA PRO A 105 4.66 9.16 -12.39
C PRO A 105 3.44 8.43 -11.82
N GLN A 106 2.24 8.88 -12.18
CA GLN A 106 0.99 8.30 -11.69
C GLN A 106 0.91 6.79 -11.95
N THR A 107 1.39 6.35 -13.12
CA THR A 107 1.46 4.93 -13.47
C THR A 107 2.29 4.10 -12.49
N MET A 108 3.33 4.68 -11.92
CA MET A 108 4.17 4.03 -10.92
C MET A 108 3.49 3.99 -9.55
N VAL A 109 2.76 5.05 -9.20
CA VAL A 109 1.94 5.09 -7.98
C VAL A 109 0.83 4.05 -8.04
N ASP A 110 0.13 3.95 -9.17
CA ASP A 110 -0.94 2.96 -9.39
C ASP A 110 -0.39 1.53 -9.29
N GLN A 111 0.75 1.23 -9.91
CA GLN A 111 1.39 -0.08 -9.83
C GLN A 111 1.86 -0.42 -8.39
N ALA A 112 2.34 0.56 -7.66
CA ALA A 112 2.74 0.39 -6.27
C ALA A 112 1.51 0.12 -5.39
N LEU A 113 0.41 0.86 -5.61
CA LEU A 113 -0.85 0.65 -4.93
C LEU A 113 -1.41 -0.76 -5.19
N ASP A 114 -1.47 -1.20 -6.44
CA ASP A 114 -1.86 -2.57 -6.80
C ASP A 114 -0.98 -3.62 -6.10
N THR A 115 0.32 -3.33 -5.99
CA THR A 115 1.27 -4.21 -5.31
C THR A 115 0.95 -4.32 -3.83
N ILE A 116 0.70 -3.21 -3.13
CA ILE A 116 0.34 -3.17 -1.72
C ILE A 116 -1.01 -3.86 -1.50
N GLN A 117 -2.01 -3.54 -2.31
CA GLN A 117 -3.32 -4.16 -2.25
C GLN A 117 -3.29 -5.67 -2.52
N SER A 118 -2.21 -6.20 -3.11
CA SER A 118 -1.98 -7.64 -3.28
C SER A 118 -1.36 -8.34 -2.06
N LEU A 119 -0.95 -7.59 -1.02
CA LEU A 119 -0.35 -8.13 0.20
C LEU A 119 -1.40 -8.66 1.18
N GLU A 120 -0.94 -9.32 2.23
CA GLU A 120 -1.77 -9.68 3.39
C GLU A 120 -1.58 -8.63 4.50
N PRO A 121 -2.65 -8.29 5.21
CA PRO A 121 -4.02 -8.80 5.15
C PRO A 121 -4.83 -8.30 3.95
N ALA A 122 -5.86 -9.06 3.57
CA ALA A 122 -6.74 -8.67 2.47
C ALA A 122 -7.48 -7.36 2.78
N GLY A 123 -7.45 -6.40 1.86
CA GLY A 123 -8.07 -5.07 2.03
C GLY A 123 -7.08 -3.98 2.44
N VAL A 124 -5.80 -4.33 2.73
CA VAL A 124 -4.77 -3.34 3.04
C VAL A 124 -4.52 -2.39 1.85
N GLY A 125 -4.23 -1.13 2.14
CA GLY A 125 -4.02 -0.09 1.12
C GLY A 125 -5.30 0.35 0.42
N ALA A 126 -6.48 0.04 0.97
CA ALA A 126 -7.74 0.57 0.48
C ALA A 126 -7.87 2.06 0.87
N ARG A 127 -8.51 2.85 0.01
CA ARG A 127 -8.76 4.28 0.25
C ARG A 127 -10.00 4.53 1.09
N ASP A 128 -10.94 3.61 1.03
CA ASP A 128 -12.19 3.66 1.77
C ASP A 128 -12.72 2.26 2.10
N LEU A 129 -13.76 2.21 2.91
CA LEU A 129 -14.41 0.95 3.31
C LEU A 129 -14.97 0.17 2.11
N SER A 130 -15.48 0.86 1.10
CA SER A 130 -16.01 0.22 -0.11
C SER A 130 -14.94 -0.56 -0.83
N GLU A 131 -13.80 0.07 -1.09
CA GLU A 131 -12.64 -0.56 -1.73
C GLU A 131 -12.08 -1.70 -0.88
N CYS A 132 -11.96 -1.51 0.43
CA CYS A 132 -11.51 -2.54 1.37
C CYS A 132 -12.36 -3.81 1.26
N LEU A 133 -13.69 -3.67 1.29
CA LEU A 133 -14.61 -4.79 1.16
C LEU A 133 -14.53 -5.45 -0.23
N VAL A 134 -14.41 -4.67 -1.30
CA VAL A 134 -14.25 -5.20 -2.66
C VAL A 134 -12.95 -6.00 -2.77
N LEU A 135 -11.84 -5.50 -2.23
CA LEU A 135 -10.56 -6.22 -2.20
C LEU A 135 -10.67 -7.53 -1.42
N GLN A 136 -11.30 -7.52 -0.26
CA GLN A 136 -11.53 -8.73 0.54
C GLN A 136 -12.40 -9.75 -0.20
N LEU A 137 -13.50 -9.29 -0.79
CA LEU A 137 -14.42 -10.14 -1.55
C LEU A 137 -13.76 -10.73 -2.80
N SER A 138 -12.90 -9.97 -3.49
CA SER A 138 -12.17 -10.44 -4.67
C SER A 138 -11.22 -11.61 -4.37
N ARG A 139 -10.71 -11.70 -3.14
CA ARG A 139 -9.83 -12.79 -2.68
C ARG A 139 -10.57 -14.01 -2.16
N ARG A 140 -11.86 -13.87 -1.88
CA ARG A 140 -12.69 -15.01 -1.45
C ARG A 140 -12.91 -15.97 -2.59
N LYS A 141 -12.85 -17.26 -2.27
CA LYS A 141 -13.17 -18.33 -3.22
C LYS A 141 -14.67 -18.54 -3.39
N ASP A 142 -15.45 -18.06 -2.43
CA ASP A 142 -16.89 -18.20 -2.44
C ASP A 142 -17.48 -17.15 -3.38
N ASN A 143 -18.16 -17.59 -4.41
CA ASN A 143 -18.91 -16.69 -5.27
C ASN A 143 -20.22 -16.29 -4.58
N VAL A 144 -20.24 -15.12 -3.95
CA VAL A 144 -21.45 -14.54 -3.38
C VAL A 144 -22.01 -13.55 -4.42
N PRO A 145 -23.09 -13.92 -5.13
CA PRO A 145 -23.67 -13.05 -6.15
C PRO A 145 -24.05 -11.71 -5.53
N TYR A 146 -23.86 -10.64 -6.28
CA TYR A 146 -24.15 -9.25 -5.89
C TYR A 146 -23.31 -8.67 -4.75
N ALA A 147 -22.54 -9.44 -3.99
CA ALA A 147 -21.79 -8.92 -2.83
C ALA A 147 -20.81 -7.81 -3.24
N MET A 148 -20.09 -7.97 -4.34
CA MET A 148 -19.16 -6.95 -4.85
C MET A 148 -19.88 -5.69 -5.31
N ASP A 149 -21.02 -5.82 -6.00
CA ASP A 149 -21.82 -4.68 -6.42
C ASP A 149 -22.43 -3.93 -5.23
N ILE A 150 -22.86 -4.65 -4.21
CA ILE A 150 -23.38 -4.06 -2.96
C ILE A 150 -22.25 -3.31 -2.23
N ALA A 151 -21.08 -3.93 -2.08
CA ALA A 151 -19.93 -3.31 -1.44
C ALA A 151 -19.45 -2.07 -2.21
N ALA A 152 -19.48 -2.11 -3.54
CA ALA A 152 -19.00 -1.00 -4.37
C ALA A 152 -19.96 0.20 -4.45
N ARG A 153 -21.29 -0.01 -4.34
CA ARG A 153 -22.27 1.03 -4.70
C ARG A 153 -23.35 1.28 -3.65
N PHE A 154 -23.65 0.31 -2.79
CA PHE A 154 -24.83 0.33 -1.95
C PHE A 154 -24.55 0.21 -0.45
N LEU A 155 -23.31 0.51 -0.02
CA LEU A 155 -22.97 0.43 1.42
C LEU A 155 -23.79 1.37 2.28
N THR A 156 -24.12 2.56 1.79
CA THR A 156 -24.92 3.53 2.52
C THR A 156 -26.37 3.05 2.69
N GLU A 157 -26.94 2.49 1.62
CA GLU A 157 -28.27 1.89 1.64
C GLU A 157 -28.33 0.67 2.55
N LEU A 158 -27.29 -0.16 2.47
CA LEU A 158 -27.15 -1.35 3.32
C LEU A 158 -27.06 -0.98 4.80
N SER A 159 -26.26 0.02 5.17
CA SER A 159 -26.10 0.49 6.54
C SER A 159 -27.43 1.04 7.13
N ARG A 160 -28.27 1.60 6.27
CA ARG A 160 -29.62 2.10 6.64
C ARG A 160 -30.70 1.04 6.54
N THR A 161 -30.36 -0.21 6.24
CA THR A 161 -31.31 -1.33 6.03
C THR A 161 -32.32 -1.08 4.90
N HIS A 162 -31.95 -0.22 3.93
CA HIS A 162 -32.79 0.12 2.79
C HIS A 162 -32.57 -0.89 1.65
N TYR A 163 -33.15 -2.08 1.77
CA TYR A 163 -32.95 -3.15 0.77
C TYR A 163 -33.71 -2.93 -0.55
N GLY A 164 -34.83 -2.18 -0.53
CA GLY A 164 -35.68 -1.96 -1.71
C GLY A 164 -34.91 -1.36 -2.92
N PRO A 165 -34.12 -0.27 -2.77
CA PRO A 165 -33.31 0.25 -3.85
C PRO A 165 -32.26 -0.75 -4.35
N ILE A 166 -31.66 -1.54 -3.45
CA ILE A 166 -30.63 -2.53 -3.78
C ILE A 166 -31.20 -3.64 -4.66
N THR A 167 -32.32 -4.26 -4.21
CA THR A 167 -32.97 -5.34 -4.96
C THR A 167 -33.46 -4.87 -6.31
N LYS A 168 -34.03 -3.65 -6.39
CA LYS A 168 -34.46 -3.07 -7.66
C LYS A 168 -33.30 -2.81 -8.64
N ALA A 169 -32.16 -2.37 -8.12
CA ALA A 169 -30.98 -2.07 -8.96
C ALA A 169 -30.28 -3.35 -9.45
N LEU A 170 -30.27 -4.40 -8.63
CA LEU A 170 -29.61 -5.67 -8.92
C LEU A 170 -30.52 -6.68 -9.64
N GLY A 171 -31.81 -6.39 -9.74
CA GLY A 171 -32.76 -7.29 -10.35
C GLY A 171 -33.03 -8.57 -9.56
N ALA A 172 -32.83 -8.51 -8.24
CA ALA A 172 -32.92 -9.63 -7.31
C ALA A 172 -34.28 -9.62 -6.56
#